data_a993b5d9d9addf0bc61a963d97fa0f7f
#
_entry.id   a993b5d9d9addf0bc61a963d97fa0f7f
#
_cell.length_a   1.000
_cell.length_b   1.000
_cell.length_c   1.000
_cell.angle_alpha   90.00
_cell.angle_beta   90.00
_cell.angle_gamma   90.00
#
_symmetry.space_group_name_H-M   'P 1'
#
loop_
_entity.id
_entity.type
_entity.pdbx_description
1 polymer ?
#
loop_
_entity_poly.entity_id
_entity_poly.type
_entity_poly.pdbx_seq_one_letter_code
_entity_poly.pdbx_strand_id
1 'polypeptide(L)'
;MDRFVSRFSLSLFLLLVSASAVSADQGTQAFDLQAIEKPRILAKAKSYLSEKPRTVTADLCERSEGDAHDFYSEGDYWWPNPEDPDGPYTRKDGETNPANFIAHRQSMIRLSELIGTLVSAYLITEEEKYARQAV
;
A
#
# COMPACT_ATOMS: atom_id res chain seq x y z
N MET A 1 61.80 66.72 -39.97
CA MET A 1 61.95 65.26 -39.84
C MET A 1 61.29 64.88 -38.53
N ASP A 2 59.97 64.85 -38.56
CA ASP A 2 59.16 64.66 -37.34
C ASP A 2 58.33 63.40 -37.44
N ARG A 3 58.55 62.48 -36.49
CA ARG A 3 57.83 61.20 -36.42
C ARG A 3 56.52 61.38 -35.65
N PHE A 4 55.45 61.24 -36.41
CA PHE A 4 54.10 61.18 -35.83
C PHE A 4 53.87 59.80 -35.22
N VAL A 5 53.77 59.71 -33.87
CA VAL A 5 53.40 58.48 -33.19
C VAL A 5 51.90 58.52 -32.86
N SER A 6 51.15 57.78 -33.65
CA SER A 6 49.71 57.62 -33.43
C SER A 6 49.46 56.71 -32.21
N ARG A 7 48.79 57.26 -31.20
CA ARG A 7 48.33 56.51 -30.05
C ARG A 7 46.96 55.91 -30.36
N PHE A 8 46.95 54.61 -30.63
CA PHE A 8 45.69 53.87 -30.64
C PHE A 8 45.23 53.66 -29.22
N SER A 9 44.08 54.31 -28.83
CA SER A 9 43.41 54.09 -27.60
C SER A 9 42.48 52.87 -27.76
N LEU A 10 42.84 51.73 -27.13
CA LEU A 10 42.02 50.50 -27.11
C LEU A 10 40.98 50.62 -25.95
N SER A 11 39.78 51.07 -26.30
CA SER A 11 38.68 51.09 -25.36
C SER A 11 38.15 49.66 -25.15
N LEU A 12 38.52 49.06 -24.03
CA LEU A 12 38.02 47.76 -23.61
C LEU A 12 36.59 47.93 -23.07
N PHE A 13 35.59 47.58 -23.86
CA PHE A 13 34.18 47.56 -23.46
C PHE A 13 33.95 46.26 -22.65
N LEU A 14 33.94 46.37 -21.33
CA LEU A 14 33.63 45.27 -20.43
C LEU A 14 32.11 45.09 -20.38
N LEU A 15 31.57 44.14 -21.15
CA LEU A 15 30.17 43.72 -21.05
C LEU A 15 29.99 42.90 -19.78
N LEU A 16 29.43 43.54 -18.74
CA LEU A 16 28.92 42.84 -17.57
C LEU A 16 27.62 42.11 -17.95
N VAL A 17 27.71 40.83 -18.25
CA VAL A 17 26.55 39.94 -18.32
C VAL A 17 26.18 39.59 -16.89
N SER A 18 25.18 40.28 -16.34
CA SER A 18 24.54 39.91 -15.09
C SER A 18 23.72 38.63 -15.34
N ALA A 19 24.28 37.47 -15.01
CA ALA A 19 23.54 36.24 -14.93
C ALA A 19 22.59 36.33 -13.71
N SER A 20 21.33 36.68 -13.95
CA SER A 20 20.27 36.51 -12.98
C SER A 20 20.08 35.00 -12.81
N ALA A 21 20.61 34.43 -11.71
CA ALA A 21 20.28 33.11 -11.28
C ALA A 21 18.80 33.15 -10.85
N VAL A 22 17.93 32.67 -11.74
CA VAL A 22 16.56 32.32 -11.36
C VAL A 22 16.69 31.10 -10.46
N SER A 23 16.74 31.30 -9.15
CA SER A 23 16.46 30.26 -8.17
C SER A 23 15.00 29.84 -8.36
N ALA A 24 14.79 28.82 -9.14
CA ALA A 24 13.55 28.06 -9.07
C ALA A 24 13.58 27.30 -7.72
N ASP A 25 13.21 27.98 -6.66
CA ASP A 25 12.72 27.35 -5.43
C ASP A 25 11.40 26.68 -5.82
N GLN A 26 11.49 25.53 -6.43
CA GLN A 26 10.40 24.57 -6.51
C GLN A 26 10.26 24.04 -5.08
N GLY A 27 9.60 24.82 -4.24
CA GLY A 27 9.15 24.38 -2.94
C GLY A 27 8.40 23.08 -3.13
N THR A 28 9.09 21.97 -2.90
CA THR A 28 8.47 20.66 -2.74
C THR A 28 7.56 20.82 -1.54
N GLN A 29 6.30 21.13 -1.81
CA GLN A 29 5.29 21.22 -0.76
C GLN A 29 5.32 19.85 -0.08
N ALA A 30 5.87 19.83 1.14
CA ALA A 30 6.01 18.58 1.89
C ALA A 30 4.61 17.98 2.04
N PHE A 31 4.41 16.81 1.41
CA PHE A 31 3.14 16.12 1.44
C PHE A 31 2.92 15.57 2.84
N ASP A 32 2.01 16.17 3.61
CA ASP A 32 1.68 15.71 4.96
C ASP A 32 0.76 14.50 4.89
N LEU A 33 1.37 13.33 4.73
CA LEU A 33 0.67 12.05 4.70
C LEU A 33 -0.15 11.82 5.99
N GLN A 34 0.37 12.25 7.13
CA GLN A 34 -0.31 12.07 8.41
C GLN A 34 -1.60 12.89 8.49
N ALA A 35 -1.59 14.15 8.03
CA ALA A 35 -2.78 14.99 8.01
C ALA A 35 -3.89 14.40 7.11
N ILE A 36 -3.50 13.76 6.00
CA ILE A 36 -4.44 13.17 5.05
C ILE A 36 -4.99 11.84 5.57
N GLU A 37 -4.11 10.94 6.03
CA GLU A 37 -4.48 9.56 6.37
C GLU A 37 -5.08 9.42 7.77
N LYS A 38 -4.71 10.29 8.71
CA LYS A 38 -5.19 10.21 10.10
C LYS A 38 -6.73 10.17 10.23
N PRO A 39 -7.50 11.07 9.60
CA PRO A 39 -8.97 11.01 9.70
C PRO A 39 -9.54 9.70 9.16
N ARG A 40 -9.00 9.19 8.06
CA ARG A 40 -9.43 7.94 7.41
C ARG A 40 -9.14 6.73 8.29
N ILE A 41 -7.93 6.64 8.84
CA ILE A 41 -7.52 5.55 9.73
C ILE A 41 -8.40 5.54 10.98
N LEU A 42 -8.60 6.69 11.63
CA LEU A 42 -9.39 6.78 12.86
C LEU A 42 -10.87 6.44 12.63
N ALA A 43 -11.46 6.88 11.52
CA ALA A 43 -12.83 6.53 11.16
C ALA A 43 -12.98 5.01 10.98
N LYS A 44 -12.06 4.38 10.27
CA LYS A 44 -12.04 2.94 10.03
C LYS A 44 -11.79 2.15 11.33
N ALA A 45 -10.80 2.56 12.14
CA ALA A 45 -10.50 1.94 13.42
C ALA A 45 -11.68 2.00 14.39
N LYS A 46 -12.42 3.11 14.39
CA LYS A 46 -13.62 3.27 15.22
C LYS A 46 -14.71 2.25 14.87
N SER A 47 -14.89 1.95 13.58
CA SER A 47 -15.85 0.92 13.16
C SER A 47 -15.42 -0.49 13.57
N TYR A 48 -14.12 -0.74 13.74
CA TYR A 48 -13.59 -2.05 14.13
C TYR A 48 -13.63 -2.34 15.63
N LEU A 49 -13.88 -1.33 16.48
CA LEU A 49 -13.95 -1.53 17.94
C LEU A 49 -15.05 -2.51 18.39
N SER A 50 -16.08 -2.70 17.59
CA SER A 50 -17.19 -3.63 17.88
C SER A 50 -17.13 -4.91 17.06
N GLU A 51 -16.15 -5.04 16.17
CA GLU A 51 -16.02 -6.21 15.30
C GLU A 51 -15.46 -7.41 16.07
N LYS A 52 -16.10 -8.56 15.91
CA LYS A 52 -15.56 -9.82 16.42
C LYS A 52 -14.67 -10.43 15.34
N PRO A 53 -13.39 -10.66 15.61
CA PRO A 53 -12.50 -11.28 14.63
C PRO A 53 -12.98 -12.71 14.34
N ARG A 54 -12.93 -13.09 13.07
CA ARG A 54 -13.21 -14.46 12.62
C ARG A 54 -11.87 -15.15 12.41
N THR A 55 -11.67 -16.24 13.08
CA THR A 55 -10.46 -17.08 12.96
C THR A 55 -10.62 -18.14 11.88
N VAL A 56 -9.53 -18.73 11.45
CA VAL A 56 -9.57 -19.90 10.54
C VAL A 56 -10.28 -21.10 11.16
N THR A 57 -10.31 -21.22 12.48
CA THR A 57 -11.01 -22.29 13.18
C THR A 57 -12.54 -22.16 13.16
N ALA A 58 -13.07 -21.06 12.64
CA ALA A 58 -14.52 -20.84 12.55
C ALA A 58 -15.18 -21.58 11.38
N ASP A 59 -14.37 -22.01 10.41
CA ASP A 59 -14.84 -22.70 9.21
C ASP A 59 -14.01 -23.97 9.00
N LEU A 60 -14.63 -24.98 8.44
CA LEU A 60 -13.98 -26.21 8.03
C LEU A 60 -14.29 -26.45 6.54
N CYS A 61 -13.27 -26.71 5.73
CA CYS A 61 -13.49 -27.14 4.37
C CYS A 61 -13.70 -28.66 4.33
N GLU A 62 -14.83 -29.12 3.79
CA GLU A 62 -15.14 -30.53 3.65
C GLU A 62 -14.16 -31.29 2.75
N ARG A 63 -13.45 -30.55 1.87
CA ARG A 63 -12.42 -31.11 0.97
C ARG A 63 -11.04 -31.17 1.59
N SER A 64 -10.86 -30.65 2.81
CA SER A 64 -9.60 -30.72 3.52
C SER A 64 -9.49 -32.05 4.24
N GLU A 65 -8.33 -32.69 4.17
CA GLU A 65 -8.01 -33.86 4.99
C GLU A 65 -7.63 -33.49 6.44
N GLY A 66 -7.44 -32.18 6.70
CA GLY A 66 -7.10 -31.64 8.00
C GLY A 66 -8.29 -31.38 8.90
N ASP A 67 -8.02 -30.82 10.10
CA ASP A 67 -9.06 -30.45 11.07
C ASP A 67 -9.32 -28.91 11.07
N ALA A 68 -10.10 -28.45 12.03
CA ALA A 68 -10.47 -27.04 12.16
C ALA A 68 -9.28 -26.10 12.44
N HIS A 69 -8.10 -26.62 12.76
CA HIS A 69 -6.89 -25.84 12.99
C HIS A 69 -6.01 -25.74 11.74
N ASP A 70 -6.36 -26.46 10.68
CA ASP A 70 -5.58 -26.46 9.45
C ASP A 70 -6.07 -25.38 8.49
N PHE A 71 -5.11 -24.59 8.00
CA PHE A 71 -5.40 -23.61 6.95
C PHE A 71 -5.56 -24.31 5.61
N TYR A 72 -6.70 -24.10 4.98
CA TYR A 72 -6.99 -24.62 3.66
C TYR A 72 -7.35 -23.49 2.69
N SER A 73 -6.84 -23.55 1.47
CA SER A 73 -7.12 -22.55 0.43
C SER A 73 -7.08 -23.19 -0.94
N GLU A 74 -8.06 -22.90 -1.74
CA GLU A 74 -8.13 -23.29 -3.14
C GLU A 74 -7.73 -22.12 -4.06
N GLY A 75 -7.04 -22.43 -5.16
CA GLY A 75 -6.66 -21.42 -6.14
C GLY A 75 -7.87 -20.93 -6.93
N ASP A 76 -7.98 -19.63 -7.17
CA ASP A 76 -9.16 -19.01 -7.77
C ASP A 76 -9.54 -19.57 -9.13
N TYR A 77 -8.55 -19.96 -9.94
CA TYR A 77 -8.73 -20.43 -11.31
C TYR A 77 -8.70 -21.96 -11.47
N TRP A 78 -8.77 -22.69 -10.37
CA TRP A 78 -8.77 -24.14 -10.38
C TRP A 78 -10.17 -24.69 -10.21
N TRP A 79 -10.53 -25.63 -11.07
CA TRP A 79 -11.84 -26.24 -11.15
C TRP A 79 -11.75 -27.75 -10.99
N PRO A 80 -12.67 -28.38 -10.26
CA PRO A 80 -12.79 -29.84 -10.29
C PRO A 80 -12.95 -30.33 -11.74
N ASN A 81 -12.34 -31.45 -12.06
CA ASN A 81 -12.56 -32.06 -13.37
C ASN A 81 -13.88 -32.84 -13.34
N PRO A 82 -14.90 -32.50 -14.14
CA PRO A 82 -16.18 -33.21 -14.11
C PRO A 82 -16.11 -34.67 -14.58
N GLU A 83 -15.08 -35.01 -15.39
CA GLU A 83 -14.88 -36.35 -15.94
C GLU A 83 -14.05 -37.25 -14.98
N ASP A 84 -13.34 -36.61 -14.05
CA ASP A 84 -12.51 -37.28 -13.04
C ASP A 84 -12.56 -36.46 -11.73
N PRO A 85 -13.62 -36.57 -10.93
CA PRO A 85 -13.83 -35.77 -9.73
C PRO A 85 -12.76 -35.96 -8.65
N ASP A 86 -12.10 -37.10 -8.60
CA ASP A 86 -11.01 -37.44 -7.68
C ASP A 86 -9.62 -37.15 -8.27
N GLY A 87 -9.57 -36.75 -9.52
CA GLY A 87 -8.36 -36.43 -10.24
C GLY A 87 -7.89 -34.98 -10.05
N PRO A 88 -6.81 -34.61 -10.75
CA PRO A 88 -6.26 -33.27 -10.62
C PRO A 88 -7.23 -32.20 -11.16
N TYR A 89 -7.27 -31.06 -10.47
CA TYR A 89 -8.04 -29.88 -10.88
C TYR A 89 -7.57 -29.35 -12.24
N THR A 90 -8.49 -28.83 -13.00
CA THR A 90 -8.22 -28.17 -14.29
C THR A 90 -8.10 -26.65 -14.07
N ARG A 91 -7.03 -26.05 -14.59
CA ARG A 91 -6.84 -24.61 -14.56
C ARG A 91 -7.60 -23.93 -15.70
N LYS A 92 -8.37 -22.88 -15.35
CA LYS A 92 -9.04 -22.01 -16.32
C LYS A 92 -8.63 -20.57 -16.05
N ASP A 93 -7.68 -20.06 -16.82
CA ASP A 93 -7.16 -18.72 -16.62
C ASP A 93 -8.24 -17.64 -16.80
N GLY A 94 -8.36 -16.74 -15.82
CA GLY A 94 -9.34 -15.66 -15.84
C GLY A 94 -10.76 -16.05 -15.39
N GLU A 95 -11.03 -17.34 -15.16
CA GLU A 95 -12.32 -17.82 -14.69
C GLU A 95 -12.26 -18.22 -13.22
N THR A 96 -12.69 -17.31 -12.34
CA THR A 96 -12.76 -17.59 -10.90
C THR A 96 -13.84 -18.64 -10.63
N ASN A 97 -13.46 -19.71 -9.91
CA ASN A 97 -14.40 -20.73 -9.48
C ASN A 97 -15.17 -20.27 -8.24
N PRO A 98 -16.49 -20.02 -8.35
CA PRO A 98 -17.30 -19.53 -7.23
C PRO A 98 -17.53 -20.58 -6.13
N ALA A 99 -17.27 -21.84 -6.39
CA ALA A 99 -17.44 -22.96 -5.46
C ALA A 99 -16.17 -23.20 -4.59
N ASN A 100 -15.09 -22.47 -4.85
CA ASN A 100 -13.86 -22.62 -4.07
C ASN A 100 -14.06 -22.20 -2.62
N PHE A 101 -13.44 -22.95 -1.71
CA PHE A 101 -13.39 -22.58 -0.30
C PHE A 101 -12.41 -21.44 -0.09
N ILE A 102 -12.93 -20.28 0.31
CA ILE A 102 -12.17 -19.05 0.51
C ILE A 102 -12.24 -18.50 1.93
N ALA A 103 -12.97 -19.16 2.85
CA ALA A 103 -13.25 -18.62 4.18
C ALA A 103 -12.00 -18.38 5.01
N HIS A 104 -11.04 -19.30 4.99
CA HIS A 104 -9.77 -19.12 5.72
C HIS A 104 -8.95 -17.96 5.17
N ARG A 105 -8.84 -17.84 3.84
CA ARG A 105 -8.15 -16.73 3.19
C ARG A 105 -8.80 -15.39 3.51
N GLN A 106 -10.13 -15.33 3.46
CA GLN A 106 -10.87 -14.12 3.82
C GLN A 106 -10.68 -13.75 5.28
N SER A 107 -10.71 -14.72 6.19
CA SER A 107 -10.44 -14.50 7.62
C SER A 107 -9.04 -13.92 7.86
N MET A 108 -8.02 -14.45 7.19
CA MET A 108 -6.64 -13.96 7.30
C MET A 108 -6.48 -12.53 6.74
N ILE A 109 -7.07 -12.26 5.58
CA ILE A 109 -7.04 -10.92 4.97
C ILE A 109 -7.75 -9.92 5.90
N ARG A 110 -8.92 -10.30 6.40
CA ARG A 110 -9.71 -9.42 7.29
C ARG A 110 -8.98 -9.16 8.60
N LEU A 111 -8.37 -10.16 9.19
CA LEU A 111 -7.58 -10.01 10.42
C LEU A 111 -6.40 -9.07 10.22
N SER A 112 -5.66 -9.22 9.12
CA SER A 112 -4.54 -8.33 8.79
C SER A 112 -4.98 -6.88 8.64
N GLU A 113 -6.11 -6.64 7.99
CA GLU A 113 -6.68 -5.31 7.81
C GLU A 113 -7.12 -4.68 9.14
N LEU A 114 -7.79 -5.47 9.98
CA LEU A 114 -8.29 -5.06 11.29
C LEU A 114 -7.14 -4.69 12.22
N ILE A 115 -6.18 -5.60 12.40
CA ILE A 115 -5.03 -5.38 13.29
C ILE A 115 -4.20 -4.19 12.78
N GLY A 116 -3.87 -4.13 11.50
CA GLY A 116 -3.07 -3.04 10.93
C GLY A 116 -3.73 -1.67 11.14
N THR A 117 -5.06 -1.59 10.99
CA THR A 117 -5.81 -0.35 11.19
C THR A 117 -5.87 0.04 12.67
N LEU A 118 -6.14 -0.90 13.57
CA LEU A 118 -6.23 -0.65 15.02
C LEU A 118 -4.87 -0.25 15.61
N VAL A 119 -3.80 -0.94 15.23
CA VAL A 119 -2.44 -0.59 15.65
C VAL A 119 -2.06 0.80 15.16
N SER A 120 -2.37 1.14 13.90
CA SER A 120 -2.13 2.48 13.37
C SER A 120 -2.90 3.56 14.14
N ALA A 121 -4.16 3.28 14.50
CA ALA A 121 -4.96 4.21 15.31
C ALA A 121 -4.38 4.38 16.71
N TYR A 122 -3.90 3.30 17.34
CA TYR A 122 -3.22 3.37 18.64
C TYR A 122 -1.95 4.23 18.56
N LEU A 123 -1.10 4.01 17.56
CA LEU A 123 0.14 4.79 17.37
C LEU A 123 -0.12 6.28 17.12
N ILE A 124 -1.27 6.62 16.53
CA ILE A 124 -1.65 8.02 16.27
C ILE A 124 -2.24 8.70 17.50
N THR A 125 -2.97 7.96 18.35
CA THR A 125 -3.80 8.55 19.41
C THR A 125 -3.39 8.17 20.82
N GLU A 126 -2.62 7.12 20.99
CA GLU A 126 -2.28 6.47 22.27
C GLU A 126 -3.49 5.98 23.06
N GLU A 127 -4.68 5.89 22.40
CA GLU A 127 -5.90 5.41 23.05
C GLU A 127 -5.90 3.88 23.16
N GLU A 128 -5.76 3.39 24.37
CA GLU A 128 -5.69 1.96 24.75
C GLU A 128 -6.82 1.08 24.19
N LYS A 129 -8.00 1.65 23.91
CA LYS A 129 -9.11 0.90 23.33
C LYS A 129 -8.76 0.23 22.00
N TYR A 130 -7.91 0.88 21.18
CA TYR A 130 -7.48 0.32 19.90
C TYR A 130 -6.48 -0.82 20.09
N ALA A 131 -5.53 -0.67 21.02
CA ALA A 131 -4.60 -1.74 21.36
C ALA A 131 -5.31 -2.97 21.91
N ARG A 132 -6.26 -2.78 22.85
CA ARG A 132 -7.04 -3.91 23.43
C ARG A 132 -7.91 -4.64 22.40
N GLN A 133 -8.39 -3.95 21.38
CA GLN A 133 -9.17 -4.60 20.32
C GLN A 133 -8.28 -5.34 19.32
N ALA A 134 -7.00 -4.96 19.19
CA ALA A 134 -6.05 -5.57 18.27
C ALA A 134 -5.40 -6.88 18.81
N VAL A 135 -5.57 -7.18 20.09
CA VAL A 135 -5.04 -8.36 20.79
C VAL A 135 -6.16 -9.37 21.07
#